data_9a8d59ce2bec4034b1e1027deb49d4e0
#
_entry.id   9a8d59ce2bec4034b1e1027deb49d4e0
#
_cell.length_a   1.000
_cell.length_b   1.000
_cell.length_c   1.000
_cell.angle_alpha   90.00
_cell.angle_beta   90.00
_cell.angle_gamma   90.00
#
_symmetry.space_group_name_H-M   'P 1'
#
loop_
_entity.id
_entity.type
_entity.pdbx_description
1 polymer ?
#
loop_
_entity_poly.entity_id
_entity_poly.type
_entity_poly.pdbx_seq_one_letter_code
_entity_poly.pdbx_strand_id
1 'polypeptide(L)'
;MKKISLILGVALMVVLSACNGKKTTDVAATDNATVVMENILARKSVRSYTEQPIGNDTIQNILRAAMAAPSGMDVRPWSFVVLRDKSNFENLFEGNMNLRKFQEAAVVIVVCADTTMAKRGTYDGSRVPNPIWRDDMGACTENLLLAVEAYGLGAVWTACYPFVDRMAKIKAMLELPAEVVPYCVVPIGHHDGTTEPKDKWDEYRLHYERW
;
A
#
# COMPACT_ATOMS: atom_id res chain seq x y z
N MET A 1 43.30 -75.07 51.32
CA MET A 1 43.87 -73.74 51.15
C MET A 1 43.90 -73.44 49.66
N LYS A 2 42.90 -72.83 49.15
CA LYS A 2 42.91 -72.17 47.78
C LYS A 2 41.90 -71.03 47.83
N LYS A 3 42.42 -69.85 47.66
CA LYS A 3 41.66 -68.60 47.62
C LYS A 3 40.97 -68.46 46.25
N ILE A 4 39.66 -68.31 46.27
CA ILE A 4 38.89 -68.02 45.08
C ILE A 4 38.68 -66.50 45.06
N SER A 5 39.29 -65.79 44.04
CA SER A 5 39.05 -64.39 43.78
C SER A 5 37.80 -64.23 42.93
N LEU A 6 36.85 -63.48 43.47
CA LEU A 6 35.62 -63.11 42.77
C LEU A 6 35.87 -61.83 41.96
N ILE A 7 35.84 -61.94 40.66
CA ILE A 7 35.92 -60.75 39.74
C ILE A 7 34.51 -60.29 39.46
N LEU A 8 34.22 -59.07 39.95
CA LEU A 8 32.95 -58.41 39.73
C LEU A 8 33.01 -57.70 38.42
N GLY A 9 32.35 -58.18 37.38
CA GLY A 9 32.23 -57.53 36.11
C GLY A 9 31.14 -56.40 36.13
N VAL A 10 31.53 -55.18 36.01
CA VAL A 10 30.60 -54.04 35.85
C VAL A 10 30.25 -53.91 34.36
N ALA A 11 29.01 -54.27 34.05
CA ALA A 11 28.47 -54.06 32.72
C ALA A 11 28.06 -52.57 32.57
N LEU A 12 28.83 -51.84 31.76
CA LEU A 12 28.53 -50.44 31.40
C LEU A 12 27.46 -50.44 30.30
N MET A 13 26.19 -50.15 30.64
CA MET A 13 25.13 -49.89 29.67
C MET A 13 25.34 -48.51 29.08
N VAL A 14 25.79 -48.44 27.83
CA VAL A 14 25.76 -47.23 27.03
C VAL A 14 24.35 -47.04 26.47
N VAL A 15 23.58 -46.13 27.06
CA VAL A 15 22.30 -45.69 26.50
C VAL A 15 22.60 -44.72 25.36
N LEU A 16 22.50 -45.19 24.11
CA LEU A 16 22.49 -44.34 22.92
C LEU A 16 21.16 -43.60 22.88
N SER A 17 21.15 -42.40 23.41
CA SER A 17 20.05 -41.45 23.21
C SER A 17 20.09 -40.94 21.77
N ALA A 18 19.26 -41.52 20.90
CA ALA A 18 19.05 -41.01 19.55
C ALA A 18 18.28 -39.70 19.65
N CYS A 19 19.00 -38.56 19.67
CA CYS A 19 18.44 -37.26 19.45
C CYS A 19 17.93 -37.19 17.99
N ASN A 20 16.63 -37.42 17.85
CA ASN A 20 15.92 -37.18 16.59
C ASN A 20 15.84 -35.65 16.37
N GLY A 21 16.93 -35.07 15.88
CA GLY A 21 16.97 -33.64 15.49
C GLY A 21 15.99 -33.43 14.34
N LYS A 22 14.80 -32.89 14.66
CA LYS A 22 13.99 -32.23 13.66
C LYS A 22 14.90 -31.20 12.97
N LYS A 23 15.24 -31.46 11.71
CA LYS A 23 15.76 -30.42 10.82
C LYS A 23 14.65 -29.39 10.70
N THR A 24 14.67 -28.37 11.55
CA THR A 24 14.04 -27.08 11.22
C THR A 24 14.79 -26.60 9.99
N THR A 25 14.13 -26.61 8.85
CA THR A 25 14.56 -25.83 7.72
C THR A 25 14.54 -24.39 8.21
N ASP A 26 15.71 -23.85 8.52
CA ASP A 26 15.90 -22.41 8.69
C ASP A 26 15.51 -21.77 7.35
N VAL A 27 14.24 -21.37 7.24
CA VAL A 27 13.85 -20.36 6.29
C VAL A 27 14.62 -19.13 6.77
N ALA A 28 15.71 -18.78 6.07
CA ALA A 28 16.47 -17.58 6.36
C ALA A 28 15.46 -16.44 6.50
N ALA A 29 15.39 -15.83 7.67
CA ALA A 29 14.51 -14.69 7.90
C ALA A 29 14.94 -13.63 6.87
N THR A 30 14.08 -13.40 5.86
CA THR A 30 14.32 -12.36 4.86
C THR A 30 14.49 -11.05 5.63
N ASP A 31 15.59 -10.35 5.43
CA ASP A 31 15.85 -9.07 6.07
C ASP A 31 14.73 -8.08 5.75
N ASN A 32 14.19 -7.41 6.76
CA ASN A 32 13.09 -6.47 6.60
C ASN A 32 13.39 -5.38 5.55
N ALA A 33 14.64 -4.94 5.46
CA ALA A 33 15.06 -3.97 4.45
C ALA A 33 14.89 -4.53 3.04
N THR A 34 15.29 -5.78 2.81
CA THR A 34 15.10 -6.45 1.51
C THR A 34 13.64 -6.53 1.12
N VAL A 35 12.76 -6.98 2.02
CA VAL A 35 11.30 -7.07 1.75
C VAL A 35 10.71 -5.72 1.36
N VAL A 36 11.05 -4.66 2.10
CA VAL A 36 10.55 -3.32 1.84
C VAL A 36 11.08 -2.78 0.50
N MET A 37 12.36 -2.95 0.22
CA MET A 37 12.96 -2.50 -1.03
C MET A 37 12.41 -3.23 -2.25
N GLU A 38 12.25 -4.56 -2.16
CA GLU A 38 11.64 -5.36 -3.22
C GLU A 38 10.22 -4.88 -3.53
N ASN A 39 9.39 -4.63 -2.51
CA ASN A 39 8.03 -4.13 -2.69
C ASN A 39 8.00 -2.74 -3.37
N ILE A 40 8.89 -1.82 -2.96
CA ILE A 40 8.99 -0.48 -3.56
C ILE A 40 9.39 -0.58 -5.04
N LEU A 41 10.40 -1.41 -5.36
CA LEU A 41 10.92 -1.56 -6.70
C LEU A 41 9.97 -2.33 -7.62
N ALA A 42 9.20 -3.29 -7.08
CA ALA A 42 8.21 -4.07 -7.84
C ALA A 42 6.97 -3.24 -8.21
N ARG A 43 6.67 -2.16 -7.48
CA ARG A 43 5.48 -1.35 -7.72
C ARG A 43 5.43 -0.79 -9.15
N LYS A 44 4.33 -1.02 -9.79
CA LYS A 44 4.07 -0.66 -11.20
C LYS A 44 2.67 -0.08 -11.40
N SER A 45 2.44 0.56 -12.54
CA SER A 45 1.13 1.12 -12.91
C SER A 45 0.36 0.12 -13.75
N VAL A 46 -0.48 -0.66 -13.10
CA VAL A 46 -1.36 -1.66 -13.75
C VAL A 46 -2.63 -0.97 -14.26
N ARG A 47 -3.03 -1.30 -15.49
CA ARG A 47 -4.16 -0.67 -16.19
C ARG A 47 -5.11 -1.68 -16.84
N SER A 48 -4.90 -2.96 -16.61
CA SER A 48 -5.75 -4.07 -17.04
C SER A 48 -5.97 -4.99 -15.84
N TYR A 49 -7.19 -5.40 -15.61
CA TYR A 49 -7.57 -6.16 -14.42
C TYR A 49 -8.37 -7.38 -14.83
N THR A 50 -8.42 -8.37 -13.93
CA THR A 50 -9.31 -9.52 -14.02
C THR A 50 -10.53 -9.30 -13.13
N GLU A 51 -11.65 -9.96 -13.44
CA GLU A 51 -12.91 -9.78 -12.71
C GLU A 51 -12.93 -10.41 -11.30
N GLN A 52 -11.78 -10.73 -10.75
CA GLN A 52 -11.69 -11.33 -9.43
C GLN A 52 -11.98 -10.29 -8.32
N PRO A 53 -12.87 -10.62 -7.35
CA PRO A 53 -13.22 -9.68 -6.29
C PRO A 53 -12.12 -9.53 -5.25
N ILE A 54 -12.10 -8.38 -4.56
CA ILE A 54 -11.20 -8.11 -3.43
C ILE A 54 -12.03 -8.00 -2.14
N GLY A 55 -11.62 -8.72 -1.09
CA GLY A 55 -12.28 -8.70 0.21
C GLY A 55 -12.23 -7.33 0.90
N ASN A 56 -13.22 -7.07 1.76
CA ASN A 56 -13.29 -5.80 2.51
C ASN A 56 -12.08 -5.60 3.43
N ASP A 57 -11.60 -6.65 4.09
CA ASP A 57 -10.46 -6.58 5.02
C ASP A 57 -9.18 -6.16 4.30
N THR A 58 -8.97 -6.65 3.07
CA THR A 58 -7.83 -6.24 2.24
C THR A 58 -7.90 -4.75 1.93
N ILE A 59 -9.07 -4.24 1.52
CA ILE A 59 -9.25 -2.81 1.24
C ILE A 59 -9.05 -1.97 2.50
N GLN A 60 -9.57 -2.40 3.65
CA GLN A 60 -9.36 -1.70 4.92
C GLN A 60 -7.87 -1.64 5.30
N ASN A 61 -7.12 -2.73 5.10
CA ASN A 61 -5.69 -2.75 5.39
C ASN A 61 -4.90 -1.83 4.45
N ILE A 62 -5.24 -1.78 3.17
CA ILE A 62 -4.67 -0.85 2.19
C ILE A 62 -4.94 0.60 2.63
N LEU A 63 -6.16 0.92 3.04
CA LEU A 63 -6.51 2.26 3.53
C LEU A 63 -5.80 2.62 4.86
N ARG A 64 -5.61 1.65 5.76
CA ARG A 64 -4.79 1.87 6.98
C ARG A 64 -3.34 2.21 6.63
N ALA A 65 -2.76 1.52 5.66
CA ALA A 65 -1.41 1.84 5.19
C ALA A 65 -1.35 3.25 4.58
N ALA A 66 -2.34 3.63 3.78
CA ALA A 66 -2.45 4.99 3.25
C ALA A 66 -2.49 6.03 4.38
N MET A 67 -3.34 5.83 5.39
CA MET A 67 -3.50 6.72 6.54
C MET A 67 -2.29 6.76 7.48
N ALA A 68 -1.34 5.82 7.35
CA ALA A 68 -0.08 5.82 8.08
C ALA A 68 0.97 6.77 7.49
N ALA A 69 0.66 7.45 6.39
CA ALA A 69 1.56 8.44 5.80
C ALA A 69 1.83 9.61 6.75
N PRO A 70 3.01 10.23 6.69
CA PRO A 70 3.25 11.48 7.38
C PRO A 70 2.40 12.60 6.78
N SER A 71 2.05 13.60 7.59
CA SER A 71 1.43 14.83 7.12
C SER A 71 1.98 16.05 7.86
N GLY A 72 2.04 17.17 7.18
CA GLY A 72 2.51 18.40 7.79
C GLY A 72 1.66 18.76 9.01
N MET A 73 2.32 19.00 10.14
CA MET A 73 1.66 19.31 11.41
C MET A 73 0.63 18.27 11.88
N ASP A 74 0.73 17.04 11.36
CA ASP A 74 -0.22 15.94 11.62
C ASP A 74 -1.69 16.30 11.29
N VAL A 75 -1.89 17.07 10.22
CA VAL A 75 -3.22 17.54 9.79
C VAL A 75 -4.07 16.40 9.21
N ARG A 76 -3.45 15.41 8.56
CA ARG A 76 -4.10 14.23 7.98
C ARG A 76 -5.28 14.60 7.07
N PRO A 77 -5.05 15.32 5.97
CA PRO A 77 -6.12 15.92 5.15
C PRO A 77 -6.90 14.91 4.30
N TRP A 78 -6.53 13.65 4.32
CA TRP A 78 -7.07 12.61 3.45
C TRP A 78 -8.44 12.10 3.88
N SER A 79 -9.26 11.83 2.87
CA SER A 79 -10.49 11.06 2.95
C SER A 79 -10.58 10.15 1.73
N PHE A 80 -11.36 9.07 1.83
CA PHE A 80 -11.46 8.08 0.76
C PHE A 80 -12.92 7.77 0.48
N VAL A 81 -13.30 7.77 -0.80
CA VAL A 81 -14.56 7.21 -1.27
C VAL A 81 -14.27 5.88 -1.96
N VAL A 82 -14.81 4.79 -1.43
CA VAL A 82 -14.60 3.44 -1.94
C VAL A 82 -15.80 3.05 -2.80
N LEU A 83 -15.58 2.89 -4.09
CA LEU A 83 -16.61 2.53 -5.06
C LEU A 83 -16.45 1.07 -5.45
N ARG A 84 -17.53 0.29 -5.34
CA ARG A 84 -17.59 -1.12 -5.74
C ARG A 84 -18.64 -1.38 -6.80
N ASP A 85 -19.66 -0.52 -6.88
CA ASP A 85 -20.67 -0.60 -7.90
C ASP A 85 -20.11 -0.16 -9.26
N LYS A 86 -20.16 -1.07 -10.23
CA LYS A 86 -19.65 -0.84 -11.58
C LYS A 86 -20.32 0.35 -12.28
N SER A 87 -21.61 0.62 -11.99
CA SER A 87 -22.33 1.77 -12.54
C SER A 87 -21.67 3.10 -12.17
N ASN A 88 -21.09 3.21 -10.99
CA ASN A 88 -20.33 4.38 -10.57
C ASN A 88 -19.01 4.54 -11.34
N PHE A 89 -18.41 3.43 -11.85
CA PHE A 89 -17.18 3.49 -12.64
C PHE A 89 -17.45 4.11 -14.02
N GLU A 90 -18.58 3.79 -14.65
CA GLU A 90 -18.96 4.35 -15.94
C GLU A 90 -19.07 5.87 -15.86
N ASN A 91 -19.73 6.37 -14.83
CA ASN A 91 -19.89 7.80 -14.60
C ASN A 91 -18.55 8.51 -14.36
N LEU A 92 -17.63 7.88 -13.62
CA LEU A 92 -16.28 8.43 -13.39
C LEU A 92 -15.48 8.57 -14.67
N PHE A 93 -15.62 7.61 -15.56
CA PHE A 93 -14.77 7.46 -16.74
C PHE A 93 -15.43 7.89 -18.04
N GLU A 94 -16.70 8.32 -17.99
CA GLU A 94 -17.44 8.82 -19.15
C GLU A 94 -16.67 9.94 -19.88
N GLY A 95 -16.61 9.82 -21.20
CA GLY A 95 -15.91 10.79 -22.06
C GLY A 95 -14.38 10.65 -22.09
N ASN A 96 -13.79 9.74 -21.29
CA ASN A 96 -12.36 9.46 -21.33
C ASN A 96 -12.08 8.01 -21.71
N MET A 97 -11.85 7.76 -23.00
CA MET A 97 -11.59 6.42 -23.54
C MET A 97 -10.40 5.70 -22.88
N ASN A 98 -9.40 6.44 -22.39
CA ASN A 98 -8.26 5.87 -21.70
C ASN A 98 -8.62 5.32 -20.31
N LEU A 99 -9.73 5.77 -19.73
CA LEU A 99 -10.19 5.36 -18.41
C LEU A 99 -11.23 4.23 -18.47
N ARG A 100 -11.82 3.96 -19.64
CA ARG A 100 -12.80 2.85 -19.84
C ARG A 100 -12.24 1.49 -19.45
N LYS A 101 -10.96 1.26 -19.70
CA LYS A 101 -10.28 0.00 -19.33
C LYS A 101 -10.21 -0.25 -17.81
N PHE A 102 -10.50 0.74 -16.98
CA PHE A 102 -10.56 0.60 -15.53
C PHE A 102 -11.92 0.08 -15.04
N GLN A 103 -12.90 -0.08 -15.89
CA GLN A 103 -14.21 -0.69 -15.55
C GLN A 103 -14.08 -2.14 -15.06
N GLU A 104 -13.00 -2.82 -15.42
CA GLU A 104 -12.67 -4.18 -14.95
C GLU A 104 -12.10 -4.20 -13.53
N ALA A 105 -11.71 -3.06 -12.96
CA ALA A 105 -11.20 -3.01 -11.60
C ALA A 105 -12.21 -3.58 -10.59
N ALA A 106 -11.73 -4.27 -9.56
CA ALA A 106 -12.60 -4.84 -8.51
C ALA A 106 -13.13 -3.75 -7.57
N VAL A 107 -12.37 -2.66 -7.41
CA VAL A 107 -12.73 -1.50 -6.59
C VAL A 107 -12.03 -0.25 -7.15
N VAL A 108 -12.69 0.89 -6.99
CA VAL A 108 -12.09 2.19 -7.31
C VAL A 108 -12.07 3.03 -6.03
N ILE A 109 -10.90 3.55 -5.66
CA ILE A 109 -10.75 4.46 -4.53
C ILE A 109 -10.56 5.87 -5.07
N VAL A 110 -11.48 6.78 -4.71
CA VAL A 110 -11.29 8.21 -4.93
C VAL A 110 -10.62 8.78 -3.70
N VAL A 111 -9.38 9.22 -3.85
CA VAL A 111 -8.58 9.82 -2.79
C VAL A 111 -8.89 11.31 -2.77
N CYS A 112 -9.42 11.81 -1.65
CA CYS A 112 -9.92 13.17 -1.49
C CYS A 112 -9.12 13.91 -0.42
N ALA A 113 -8.93 15.19 -0.61
CA ALA A 113 -8.22 16.07 0.31
C ALA A 113 -9.12 17.16 0.87
N ASP A 114 -9.17 17.33 2.19
CA ASP A 114 -9.60 18.57 2.82
C ASP A 114 -8.47 19.60 2.63
N THR A 115 -8.77 20.67 1.91
CA THR A 115 -7.79 21.71 1.59
C THR A 115 -7.62 22.75 2.69
N THR A 116 -8.29 22.53 3.84
CA THR A 116 -8.24 23.40 5.01
C THR A 116 -7.68 22.70 6.23
N MET A 117 -7.31 23.46 7.23
CA MET A 117 -6.82 22.97 8.53
C MET A 117 -7.34 23.85 9.66
N ALA A 118 -7.35 23.31 10.88
CA ALA A 118 -7.68 24.11 12.05
C ALA A 118 -6.71 25.28 12.20
N LYS A 119 -7.23 26.46 12.48
CA LYS A 119 -6.42 27.66 12.75
C LYS A 119 -5.68 27.49 14.08
N ARG A 120 -4.35 27.55 14.04
CA ARG A 120 -3.53 27.43 15.25
C ARG A 120 -3.79 28.55 16.24
N GLY A 121 -3.83 28.21 17.52
CA GLY A 121 -4.04 29.17 18.60
C GLY A 121 -5.47 29.64 18.79
N THR A 122 -6.44 29.04 18.07
CA THR A 122 -7.88 29.26 18.27
C THR A 122 -8.57 27.93 18.56
N TYR A 123 -9.61 27.97 19.40
CA TYR A 123 -10.43 26.81 19.76
C TYR A 123 -11.91 27.02 19.40
N ASP A 124 -12.16 27.95 18.47
CA ASP A 124 -13.48 28.38 18.02
C ASP A 124 -13.97 27.64 16.77
N GLY A 125 -13.22 26.63 16.33
CA GLY A 125 -13.52 25.88 15.10
C GLY A 125 -13.08 26.58 13.81
N SER A 126 -12.40 27.73 13.88
CA SER A 126 -11.89 28.45 12.71
C SER A 126 -10.95 27.58 11.89
N ARG A 127 -11.13 27.62 10.58
CA ARG A 127 -10.30 26.89 9.60
C ARG A 127 -9.58 27.88 8.67
N VAL A 128 -8.39 27.49 8.22
CA VAL A 128 -7.57 28.23 7.28
C VAL A 128 -7.12 27.31 6.15
N PRO A 129 -6.71 27.83 4.98
CA PRO A 129 -6.13 26.99 3.92
C PRO A 129 -4.93 26.20 4.44
N ASN A 130 -4.86 24.91 4.10
CA ASN A 130 -3.68 24.07 4.33
C ASN A 130 -2.73 24.20 3.15
N PRO A 131 -1.55 24.84 3.27
CA PRO A 131 -0.69 25.10 2.13
C PRO A 131 0.04 23.87 1.60
N ILE A 132 0.16 22.80 2.41
CA ILE A 132 0.96 21.60 2.14
C ILE A 132 0.12 20.33 1.91
N TRP A 133 -1.21 20.47 1.82
CA TRP A 133 -2.09 19.32 1.64
C TRP A 133 -1.70 18.43 0.43
N ARG A 134 -1.12 19.02 -0.62
CA ARG A 134 -0.73 18.26 -1.82
C ARG A 134 0.41 17.29 -1.56
N ASP A 135 1.39 17.70 -0.76
CA ASP A 135 2.52 16.87 -0.36
C ASP A 135 2.04 15.72 0.52
N ASP A 136 1.16 16.02 1.48
CA ASP A 136 0.51 15.03 2.35
C ASP A 136 -0.25 13.98 1.53
N MET A 137 -1.00 14.42 0.52
CA MET A 137 -1.76 13.53 -0.36
C MET A 137 -0.86 12.68 -1.25
N GLY A 138 0.30 13.21 -1.66
CA GLY A 138 1.32 12.46 -2.40
C GLY A 138 1.84 11.29 -1.56
N ALA A 139 2.25 11.56 -0.31
CA ALA A 139 2.73 10.54 0.62
C ALA A 139 1.65 9.47 0.92
N CYS A 140 0.43 9.92 1.19
CA CYS A 140 -0.70 9.04 1.45
C CYS A 140 -1.03 8.12 0.26
N THR A 141 -1.05 8.67 -0.95
CA THR A 141 -1.35 7.91 -2.16
C THR A 141 -0.23 6.90 -2.48
N GLU A 142 1.05 7.25 -2.30
CA GLU A 142 2.13 6.29 -2.51
C GLU A 142 2.08 5.15 -1.50
N ASN A 143 1.81 5.41 -0.21
CA ASN A 143 1.59 4.35 0.76
C ASN A 143 0.44 3.40 0.34
N LEU A 144 -0.66 3.96 -0.21
CA LEU A 144 -1.76 3.16 -0.76
C LEU A 144 -1.27 2.23 -1.88
N LEU A 145 -0.50 2.77 -2.83
CA LEU A 145 0.01 2.00 -3.98
C LEU A 145 1.00 0.91 -3.57
N LEU A 146 1.87 1.20 -2.59
CA LEU A 146 2.81 0.22 -2.03
C LEU A 146 2.07 -0.91 -1.29
N ALA A 147 1.01 -0.58 -0.55
CA ALA A 147 0.17 -1.58 0.09
C ALA A 147 -0.55 -2.46 -0.94
N VAL A 148 -1.06 -1.89 -2.04
CA VAL A 148 -1.66 -2.66 -3.14
C VAL A 148 -0.65 -3.65 -3.72
N GLU A 149 0.59 -3.22 -4.01
CA GLU A 149 1.65 -4.10 -4.50
C GLU A 149 1.96 -5.22 -3.51
N ALA A 150 2.05 -4.93 -2.20
CA ALA A 150 2.30 -5.92 -1.16
C ALA A 150 1.22 -7.01 -1.07
N TYR A 151 -0.01 -6.71 -1.50
CA TYR A 151 -1.10 -7.69 -1.62
C TYR A 151 -1.09 -8.43 -2.97
N GLY A 152 -0.11 -8.22 -3.84
CA GLY A 152 -0.07 -8.81 -5.19
C GLY A 152 -1.18 -8.28 -6.11
N LEU A 153 -1.73 -7.11 -5.81
CA LEU A 153 -2.77 -6.45 -6.58
C LEU A 153 -2.18 -5.40 -7.52
N GLY A 154 -2.92 -5.05 -8.55
CA GLY A 154 -2.57 -3.98 -9.47
C GLY A 154 -3.34 -2.70 -9.18
N ALA A 155 -2.67 -1.55 -9.36
CA ALA A 155 -3.29 -0.25 -9.31
C ALA A 155 -2.59 0.76 -10.23
N VAL A 156 -3.26 1.89 -10.48
CA VAL A 156 -2.66 3.04 -11.13
C VAL A 156 -3.18 4.35 -10.54
N TRP A 157 -2.29 5.28 -10.31
CA TRP A 157 -2.63 6.65 -9.95
C TRP A 157 -3.18 7.38 -11.16
N THR A 158 -4.44 7.79 -11.12
CA THR A 158 -5.09 8.60 -12.15
C THR A 158 -5.39 9.97 -11.57
N ALA A 159 -4.61 10.98 -11.95
CA ALA A 159 -4.71 12.32 -11.41
C ALA A 159 -6.08 12.97 -11.68
N CYS A 160 -6.69 13.56 -10.66
CA CYS A 160 -7.81 14.50 -10.78
C CYS A 160 -7.32 15.92 -10.61
N TYR A 161 -6.64 16.21 -9.54
CA TYR A 161 -5.94 17.48 -9.35
C TYR A 161 -4.70 17.55 -10.25
N PRO A 162 -4.39 18.70 -10.92
CA PRO A 162 -5.10 20.00 -10.89
C PRO A 162 -6.13 20.22 -12.03
N PHE A 163 -6.68 19.18 -12.63
CA PHE A 163 -7.57 19.27 -13.79
C PHE A 163 -8.97 19.71 -13.36
N VAL A 164 -9.31 20.98 -13.58
CA VAL A 164 -10.53 21.63 -13.07
C VAL A 164 -11.81 20.88 -13.46
N ASP A 165 -11.97 20.56 -14.75
CA ASP A 165 -13.19 19.85 -15.23
C ASP A 165 -13.34 18.47 -14.62
N ARG A 166 -12.22 17.73 -14.46
CA ARG A 166 -12.22 16.42 -13.85
C ARG A 166 -12.59 16.48 -12.37
N MET A 167 -12.01 17.44 -11.64
CA MET A 167 -12.35 17.66 -10.24
C MET A 167 -13.81 18.05 -10.07
N ALA A 168 -14.33 18.97 -10.90
CA ALA A 168 -15.72 19.43 -10.82
C ALA A 168 -16.70 18.26 -11.06
N LYS A 169 -16.46 17.44 -12.09
CA LYS A 169 -17.29 16.27 -12.40
C LYS A 169 -17.32 15.27 -11.22
N ILE A 170 -16.16 14.90 -10.69
CA ILE A 170 -16.08 13.92 -9.58
C ILE A 170 -16.69 14.50 -8.32
N LYS A 171 -16.44 15.79 -8.04
CA LYS A 171 -16.99 16.49 -6.89
C LYS A 171 -18.52 16.49 -6.91
N ALA A 172 -19.12 16.81 -8.05
CA ALA A 172 -20.57 16.79 -8.22
C ALA A 172 -21.15 15.36 -8.08
N MET A 173 -20.50 14.37 -8.71
CA MET A 173 -20.96 12.99 -8.69
C MET A 173 -20.93 12.36 -7.29
N LEU A 174 -19.93 12.71 -6.49
CA LEU A 174 -19.75 12.17 -5.14
C LEU A 174 -20.28 13.11 -4.03
N GLU A 175 -20.91 14.22 -4.39
CA GLU A 175 -21.45 15.22 -3.45
C GLU A 175 -20.41 15.68 -2.41
N LEU A 176 -19.15 15.89 -2.87
CA LEU A 176 -18.07 16.26 -1.97
C LEU A 176 -18.27 17.66 -1.38
N PRO A 177 -17.97 17.88 -0.08
CA PRO A 177 -18.03 19.19 0.56
C PRO A 177 -17.22 20.27 -0.16
N ALA A 178 -17.50 21.54 0.10
CA ALA A 178 -16.87 22.65 -0.60
C ALA A 178 -15.36 22.68 -0.48
N GLU A 179 -14.83 22.39 0.69
CA GLU A 179 -13.41 22.36 1.07
C GLU A 179 -12.69 21.07 0.63
N VAL A 180 -13.44 20.03 0.25
CA VAL A 180 -12.87 18.74 -0.17
C VAL A 180 -12.71 18.67 -1.67
N VAL A 181 -11.53 18.29 -2.13
CA VAL A 181 -11.21 18.10 -3.54
C VAL A 181 -10.82 16.66 -3.84
N PRO A 182 -11.26 16.09 -4.98
CA PRO A 182 -10.76 14.79 -5.43
C PRO A 182 -9.32 14.97 -5.94
N TYR A 183 -8.37 14.33 -5.27
CA TYR A 183 -6.95 14.41 -5.60
C TYR A 183 -6.59 13.47 -6.73
N CYS A 184 -6.97 12.19 -6.59
CA CYS A 184 -6.78 11.19 -7.63
C CYS A 184 -7.82 10.08 -7.53
N VAL A 185 -7.91 9.29 -8.61
CA VAL A 185 -8.69 8.04 -8.67
C VAL A 185 -7.72 6.88 -8.81
N VAL A 186 -7.87 5.87 -7.97
CA VAL A 186 -7.03 4.67 -7.94
C VAL A 186 -7.90 3.43 -8.16
N PRO A 187 -8.03 2.94 -9.40
CA PRO A 187 -8.60 1.62 -9.65
C PRO A 187 -7.65 0.53 -9.15
N ILE A 188 -8.22 -0.50 -8.51
CA ILE A 188 -7.50 -1.63 -7.91
C ILE A 188 -8.17 -2.93 -8.35
N GLY A 189 -7.36 -3.92 -8.72
CA GLY A 189 -7.84 -5.23 -9.12
C GLY A 189 -6.73 -6.27 -9.16
N HIS A 190 -7.11 -7.52 -9.33
CA HIS A 190 -6.17 -8.55 -9.72
C HIS A 190 -5.74 -8.33 -11.18
N HIS A 191 -4.54 -8.78 -11.55
CA HIS A 191 -3.98 -8.60 -12.89
C HIS A 191 -3.25 -9.87 -13.36
N ASP A 192 -2.98 -9.95 -14.65
CA ASP A 192 -2.35 -11.12 -15.29
C ASP A 192 -0.82 -11.19 -15.15
N GLY A 193 -0.23 -10.22 -14.48
CA GLY A 193 1.23 -10.16 -14.29
C GLY A 193 2.03 -9.66 -15.50
N THR A 194 1.39 -9.27 -16.60
CA THR A 194 2.10 -8.85 -17.83
C THR A 194 2.73 -7.46 -17.75
N THR A 195 2.37 -6.65 -16.75
CA THR A 195 2.95 -5.33 -16.54
C THR A 195 4.24 -5.44 -15.73
N GLU A 196 5.34 -4.98 -16.29
CA GLU A 196 6.65 -4.99 -15.62
C GLU A 196 6.95 -3.65 -14.93
N PRO A 197 7.68 -3.68 -13.79
CA PRO A 197 8.21 -2.46 -13.17
C PRO A 197 9.25 -1.81 -14.08
N LYS A 198 9.45 -0.51 -13.93
CA LYS A 198 10.46 0.23 -14.69
C LYS A 198 11.63 0.57 -13.78
N ASP A 199 12.83 0.27 -14.20
CA ASP A 199 14.02 0.88 -13.62
C ASP A 199 14.01 2.39 -13.94
N LYS A 200 14.10 3.20 -12.90
CA LYS A 200 14.07 4.67 -12.96
C LYS A 200 15.31 5.30 -12.33
N TRP A 201 16.33 4.44 -12.03
CA TRP A 201 17.56 4.94 -11.49
C TRP A 201 18.22 5.89 -12.50
N ASP A 202 18.67 7.04 -12.02
CA ASP A 202 19.34 8.06 -12.84
C ASP A 202 20.39 8.76 -11.97
N GLU A 203 21.64 8.35 -12.12
CA GLU A 203 22.75 8.88 -11.35
C GLU A 203 23.01 10.37 -11.58
N TYR A 204 22.62 10.90 -12.74
CA TYR A 204 22.76 12.33 -13.04
C TYR A 204 21.85 13.21 -12.18
N ARG A 205 20.91 12.62 -11.47
CA ARG A 205 20.04 13.32 -10.51
C ARG A 205 20.57 13.31 -9.09
N LEU A 206 21.76 12.72 -8.87
CA LEU A 206 22.39 12.68 -7.58
C LEU A 206 23.45 13.78 -7.51
N HIS A 207 23.29 14.67 -6.56
CA HIS A 207 24.24 15.74 -6.29
C HIS A 207 24.66 15.64 -4.82
N TYR A 208 25.95 15.68 -4.56
CA TYR A 208 26.52 15.61 -3.22
C TYR A 208 27.01 17.00 -2.83
N GLU A 209 26.57 17.48 -1.65
CA GLU A 209 26.91 18.77 -1.04
C GLU A 209 26.43 20.00 -1.84
N ARG A 210 26.38 19.95 -3.15
CA ARG A 210 25.96 21.03 -4.05
C ARG A 210 25.28 20.46 -5.29
N TRP A 211 24.44 21.30 -5.91
CA TRP A 211 23.82 21.02 -7.22
C TRP A 211 24.89 21.01 -8.32
#